data_238e9d862d865c29d67e6a70030067dc
#
_entry.id   238e9d862d865c29d67e6a70030067dc
#
_cell.length_a   1.000
_cell.length_b   1.000
_cell.length_c   1.000
_cell.angle_alpha   90.00
_cell.angle_beta   90.00
_cell.angle_gamma   90.00
#
_symmetry.space_group_name_H-M   'P 1'
#
loop_
_entity.id
_entity.type
_entity.pdbx_description
1 polymer ?
#
loop_
_entity_poly.entity_id
_entity_poly.type
_entity_poly.pdbx_seq_one_letter_code
_entity_poly.pdbx_strand_id
1 'polypeptide(L)'
;MPTWLIIVLCVLAILAIGGFIARSMYLKRTEADFRAKLEQANHDLAEAAAADRGWDRATLESAARRIYAEQRGGDPAVLLLTEVVDRPGTDEDLAVFRVEGEGRKETLTLGRRDGHWVREKLA
;
A
#
# COMPACT_ATOMS: atom_id res chain seq x y z
N MET A 1 45.50 -7.85 -26.93
CA MET A 1 44.63 -8.31 -25.83
C MET A 1 44.38 -9.81 -25.92
N PRO A 2 44.50 -10.52 -24.82
CA PRO A 2 44.16 -11.93 -24.84
C PRO A 2 42.67 -12.14 -25.10
N THR A 3 42.34 -13.09 -25.97
CA THR A 3 40.97 -13.38 -26.41
C THR A 3 40.04 -13.73 -25.25
N TRP A 4 40.58 -14.40 -24.22
CA TRP A 4 39.80 -14.76 -23.04
C TRP A 4 39.31 -13.53 -22.27
N LEU A 5 40.08 -12.44 -22.26
CA LEU A 5 39.67 -11.19 -21.58
C LEU A 5 38.46 -10.56 -22.29
N ILE A 6 38.44 -10.59 -23.62
CA ILE A 6 37.32 -10.09 -24.41
C ILE A 6 36.06 -10.90 -24.13
N ILE A 7 36.19 -12.22 -24.04
CA ILE A 7 35.08 -13.11 -23.74
C ILE A 7 34.50 -12.80 -22.33
N VAL A 8 35.37 -12.63 -21.35
CA VAL A 8 34.94 -12.30 -19.97
C VAL A 8 34.22 -10.95 -19.94
N LEU A 9 34.75 -9.93 -20.63
CA LEU A 9 34.09 -8.62 -20.68
C LEU A 9 32.73 -8.67 -21.39
N CYS A 10 32.60 -9.45 -22.46
CA CYS A 10 31.31 -9.65 -23.15
C CYS A 10 30.29 -10.33 -22.25
N VAL A 11 30.69 -11.38 -21.52
CA VAL A 11 29.81 -12.08 -20.59
C VAL A 11 29.33 -11.16 -19.47
N LEU A 12 30.23 -10.37 -18.89
CA LEU A 12 29.87 -9.38 -17.85
C LEU A 12 28.91 -8.33 -18.36
N ALA A 13 29.14 -7.83 -19.59
CA ALA A 13 28.23 -6.85 -20.20
C ALA A 13 26.83 -7.43 -20.44
N ILE A 14 26.71 -8.66 -20.91
CA ILE A 14 25.44 -9.35 -21.13
C ILE A 14 24.71 -9.54 -19.82
N LEU A 15 25.38 -9.97 -18.76
CA LEU A 15 24.80 -10.16 -17.44
C LEU A 15 24.29 -8.83 -16.85
N ALA A 16 25.06 -7.75 -17.00
CA ALA A 16 24.65 -6.43 -16.51
C ALA A 16 23.40 -5.92 -17.23
N ILE A 17 23.34 -6.05 -18.55
CA ILE A 17 22.19 -5.64 -19.35
C ILE A 17 20.96 -6.51 -19.01
N GLY A 18 21.14 -7.82 -18.92
CA GLY A 18 20.05 -8.73 -18.55
C GLY A 18 19.49 -8.45 -17.17
N GLY A 19 20.35 -8.21 -16.19
CA GLY A 19 19.95 -7.83 -14.84
C GLY A 19 19.17 -6.51 -14.79
N PHE A 20 19.61 -5.50 -15.55
CA PHE A 20 18.93 -4.20 -15.65
C PHE A 20 17.54 -4.34 -16.27
N ILE A 21 17.39 -5.09 -17.34
CA ILE A 21 16.10 -5.33 -18.00
C ILE A 21 15.13 -6.06 -17.07
N ALA A 22 15.58 -7.12 -16.42
CA ALA A 22 14.77 -7.89 -15.47
C ALA A 22 14.27 -7.02 -14.31
N ARG A 23 15.13 -6.19 -13.74
CA ARG A 23 14.79 -5.27 -12.67
C ARG A 23 13.78 -4.21 -13.14
N SER A 24 13.94 -3.66 -14.33
CA SER A 24 13.02 -2.68 -14.91
C SER A 24 11.62 -3.27 -15.12
N MET A 25 11.54 -4.49 -15.63
CA MET A 25 10.27 -5.19 -15.81
C MET A 25 9.59 -5.50 -14.46
N TYR A 26 10.35 -5.91 -13.47
CA TYR A 26 9.85 -6.18 -12.12
C TYR A 26 9.24 -4.91 -11.49
N LEU A 27 9.94 -3.78 -11.58
CA LEU A 27 9.44 -2.50 -11.05
C LEU A 27 8.15 -2.06 -11.74
N LYS A 28 8.04 -2.22 -13.05
CA LYS A 28 6.80 -1.90 -13.78
C LYS A 28 5.62 -2.77 -13.36
N ARG A 29 5.83 -4.06 -13.15
CA ARG A 29 4.79 -4.97 -12.66
C ARG A 29 4.32 -4.57 -11.26
N THR A 30 5.24 -4.28 -10.35
CA THR A 30 4.91 -3.86 -8.98
C THR A 30 4.09 -2.57 -8.97
N GLU A 31 4.42 -1.61 -9.84
CA GLU A 31 3.69 -0.36 -9.98
C GLU A 31 2.27 -0.58 -10.51
N ALA A 32 2.11 -1.42 -11.55
CA ALA A 32 0.81 -1.77 -12.10
C ALA A 32 -0.06 -2.50 -11.08
N ASP A 33 0.49 -3.44 -10.32
CA ASP A 33 -0.20 -4.16 -9.26
C ASP A 33 -0.65 -3.22 -8.14
N PHE A 34 0.18 -2.26 -7.77
CA PHE A 34 -0.16 -1.26 -6.76
C PHE A 34 -1.29 -0.35 -7.22
N ARG A 35 -1.26 0.12 -8.45
CA ARG A 35 -2.35 0.92 -9.03
C ARG A 35 -3.67 0.15 -9.09
N ALA A 36 -3.61 -1.11 -9.49
CA ALA A 36 -4.78 -1.98 -9.50
C ALA A 36 -5.39 -2.14 -8.10
N LYS A 37 -4.56 -2.29 -7.07
CA LYS A 37 -5.01 -2.32 -5.68
C LYS A 37 -5.68 -1.02 -5.25
N LEU A 38 -5.14 0.14 -5.61
CA LEU A 38 -5.72 1.43 -5.29
C LEU A 38 -7.07 1.62 -5.98
N GLU A 39 -7.19 1.25 -7.24
CA GLU A 39 -8.45 1.32 -7.99
C GLU A 39 -9.50 0.38 -7.40
N GLN A 40 -9.12 -0.84 -7.06
CA GLN A 40 -10.02 -1.80 -6.44
C GLN A 40 -10.47 -1.31 -5.06
N ALA A 41 -9.57 -0.76 -4.25
CA ALA A 41 -9.91 -0.21 -2.95
C ALA A 41 -10.89 0.97 -3.07
N ASN A 42 -10.70 1.85 -4.05
CA ASN A 42 -11.62 2.96 -4.32
C ASN A 42 -13.00 2.47 -4.72
N HIS A 43 -13.07 1.45 -5.56
CA HIS A 43 -14.33 0.83 -5.99
C HIS A 43 -15.05 0.16 -4.80
N ASP A 44 -14.33 -0.63 -4.02
CA ASP A 44 -14.86 -1.32 -2.85
C ASP A 44 -15.36 -0.33 -1.79
N LEU A 45 -14.63 0.77 -1.58
CA LEU A 45 -15.04 1.82 -0.67
C LEU A 45 -16.34 2.48 -1.13
N ALA A 46 -16.49 2.76 -2.41
CA ALA A 46 -17.72 3.36 -2.95
C ALA A 46 -18.92 2.43 -2.76
N GLU A 47 -18.76 1.13 -2.98
CA GLU A 47 -19.81 0.15 -2.75
C GLU A 47 -20.16 0.03 -1.26
N ALA A 48 -19.17 -0.03 -0.39
CA ALA A 48 -19.38 -0.11 1.05
C ALA A 48 -20.05 1.15 1.61
N ALA A 49 -19.63 2.32 1.15
CA ALA A 49 -20.20 3.60 1.56
C ALA A 49 -21.66 3.77 1.12
N ALA A 50 -22.06 3.18 0.01
CA ALA A 50 -23.46 3.17 -0.44
C ALA A 50 -24.38 2.39 0.50
N ALA A 51 -23.85 1.35 1.13
CA ALA A 51 -24.59 0.51 2.07
C ALA A 51 -24.46 0.96 3.54
N ASP A 52 -23.35 1.60 3.91
CA ASP A 52 -23.04 1.98 5.29
C ASP A 52 -22.24 3.28 5.33
N ARG A 53 -22.77 4.28 6.04
CA ARG A 53 -22.12 5.60 6.18
C ARG A 53 -20.78 5.55 6.91
N GLY A 54 -20.51 4.53 7.72
CA GLY A 54 -19.22 4.33 8.38
C GLY A 54 -18.06 4.16 7.40
N TRP A 55 -18.36 3.80 6.15
CA TRP A 55 -17.40 3.67 5.06
C TRP A 55 -17.19 4.98 4.28
N ASP A 56 -17.73 6.09 4.73
CA ASP A 56 -17.46 7.38 4.11
C ASP A 56 -15.96 7.68 4.10
N ARG A 57 -15.43 8.07 2.93
CA ARG A 57 -13.99 8.31 2.76
C ARG A 57 -13.46 9.34 3.74
N ALA A 58 -14.15 10.45 3.93
CA ALA A 58 -13.72 11.51 4.83
C ALA A 58 -13.62 11.02 6.28
N THR A 59 -14.62 10.26 6.73
CA THR A 59 -14.65 9.66 8.07
C THR A 59 -13.51 8.67 8.25
N LEU A 60 -13.29 7.80 7.27
CA LEU A 60 -12.27 6.77 7.30
C LEU A 60 -10.85 7.37 7.29
N GLU A 61 -10.59 8.34 6.42
CA GLU A 61 -9.31 9.02 6.36
C GLU A 61 -9.03 9.84 7.62
N SER A 62 -10.05 10.51 8.18
CA SER A 62 -9.92 11.24 9.45
C SER A 62 -9.55 10.31 10.59
N ALA A 63 -10.17 9.15 10.67
CA ALA A 63 -9.85 8.13 11.66
C ALA A 63 -8.41 7.62 11.50
N ALA A 64 -7.99 7.35 10.26
CA ALA A 64 -6.64 6.89 9.97
C ALA A 64 -5.58 7.94 10.35
N ARG A 65 -5.80 9.21 10.03
CA ARG A 65 -4.89 10.30 10.40
C ARG A 65 -4.80 10.49 11.90
N ARG A 66 -5.92 10.45 12.59
CA ARG A 66 -5.95 10.57 14.05
C ARG A 66 -5.18 9.43 14.71
N ILE A 67 -5.42 8.20 14.30
CA ILE A 67 -4.76 7.02 14.87
C ILE A 67 -3.26 7.05 14.59
N TYR A 68 -2.86 7.40 13.38
CA TYR A 68 -1.45 7.55 13.04
C TYR A 68 -0.76 8.64 13.90
N ALA A 69 -1.40 9.79 14.07
CA ALA A 69 -0.88 10.89 14.88
C ALA A 69 -0.73 10.48 16.35
N GLU A 70 -1.68 9.74 16.91
CA GLU A 70 -1.61 9.21 18.27
C GLU A 70 -0.45 8.23 18.46
N GLN A 71 -0.14 7.41 17.46
CA GLN A 71 0.90 6.41 17.53
C GLN A 71 2.30 6.94 17.17
N ARG A 72 2.39 7.91 16.29
CA ARG A 72 3.66 8.41 15.74
C ARG A 72 3.96 9.87 16.07
N GLY A 73 3.02 10.60 16.65
CA GLY A 73 3.20 11.97 17.10
C GLY A 73 3.12 13.04 16.02
N GLY A 74 2.62 12.71 14.84
CA GLY A 74 2.46 13.66 13.74
C GLY A 74 1.59 13.15 12.63
N ASP A 75 1.19 14.02 11.70
CA ASP A 75 0.37 13.63 10.55
C ASP A 75 1.18 12.85 9.52
N PRO A 76 0.56 11.86 8.82
CA PRO A 76 1.23 11.18 7.73
C PRO A 76 1.42 12.12 6.53
N ALA A 77 2.57 12.03 5.86
CA ALA A 77 2.81 12.75 4.62
C ALA A 77 2.01 12.14 3.45
N VAL A 78 1.83 10.82 3.48
CA VAL A 78 1.06 10.06 2.48
C VAL A 78 0.11 9.12 3.20
N LEU A 79 -1.14 9.10 2.75
CA LEU A 79 -2.18 8.21 3.24
C LEU A 79 -2.96 7.66 2.05
N LEU A 80 -2.79 6.37 1.76
CA LEU A 80 -3.43 5.70 0.62
C LEU A 80 -4.20 4.47 1.08
N LEU A 81 -5.49 4.43 0.75
CA LEU A 81 -6.32 3.25 0.99
C LEU A 81 -5.95 2.15 -0.01
N THR A 82 -5.48 1.03 0.48
CA THR A 82 -5.00 -0.09 -0.36
C THR A 82 -5.92 -1.31 -0.34
N GLU A 83 -6.75 -1.46 0.67
CA GLU A 83 -7.66 -2.59 0.78
C GLU A 83 -8.89 -2.23 1.62
N VAL A 84 -10.05 -2.73 1.20
CA VAL A 84 -11.32 -2.63 1.93
C VAL A 84 -11.86 -4.04 2.10
N VAL A 85 -12.13 -4.42 3.35
CA VAL A 85 -12.79 -5.68 3.68
C VAL A 85 -14.10 -5.35 4.38
N ASP A 86 -15.21 -5.54 3.67
CA ASP A 86 -16.55 -5.33 4.19
C ASP A 86 -17.24 -6.70 4.33
N ARG A 87 -17.33 -7.18 5.58
CA ARG A 87 -17.94 -8.46 5.91
C ARG A 87 -19.25 -8.25 6.65
N PRO A 88 -20.17 -9.22 6.55
CA PRO A 88 -21.39 -9.19 7.36
C PRO A 88 -21.05 -9.11 8.85
N GLY A 89 -21.53 -8.08 9.53
CA GLY A 89 -21.19 -7.79 10.92
C GLY A 89 -20.19 -6.65 11.04
N THR A 90 -20.41 -5.74 11.99
CA THR A 90 -19.60 -4.52 12.13
C THR A 90 -18.19 -4.75 12.66
N ASP A 91 -17.96 -5.86 13.37
CA ASP A 91 -16.66 -6.15 14.02
C ASP A 91 -15.66 -6.84 13.09
N GLU A 92 -16.06 -7.18 11.86
CA GLU A 92 -15.21 -7.85 10.88
C GLU A 92 -14.75 -6.94 9.73
N ASP A 93 -15.19 -5.69 9.73
CA ASP A 93 -14.81 -4.71 8.72
C ASP A 93 -13.36 -4.26 8.93
N LEU A 94 -12.58 -4.25 7.86
CA LEU A 94 -11.19 -3.80 7.87
C LEU A 94 -10.93 -2.79 6.75
N ALA A 95 -10.13 -1.79 7.05
CA ALA A 95 -9.59 -0.87 6.05
C ALA A 95 -8.08 -0.82 6.21
N VAL A 96 -7.38 -1.01 5.11
CA VAL A 96 -5.91 -1.04 5.09
C VAL A 96 -5.38 0.17 4.34
N PHE A 97 -4.54 0.95 5.01
CA PHE A 97 -3.88 2.13 4.46
C PHE A 97 -2.38 1.92 4.38
N ARG A 98 -1.79 2.43 3.32
CA ARG A 98 -0.36 2.66 3.27
C ARG A 98 -0.10 4.08 3.77
N VAL A 99 0.74 4.19 4.81
CA VAL A 99 1.08 5.47 5.44
C VAL A 99 2.57 5.72 5.30
N GLU A 100 2.93 6.94 4.98
CA GLU A 100 4.32 7.38 4.90
C GLU A 100 4.48 8.65 5.72
N GLY A 101 5.48 8.70 6.58
CA GLY A 101 5.80 9.86 7.38
C GLY A 101 7.19 9.70 8.01
N GLU A 102 7.94 10.78 8.12
CA GLU A 102 9.28 10.82 8.73
C GLU A 102 10.25 9.77 8.16
N GLY A 103 10.18 9.51 6.85
CA GLY A 103 11.02 8.53 6.17
C GLY A 103 10.59 7.07 6.39
N ARG A 104 9.47 6.83 7.04
CA ARG A 104 8.93 5.49 7.28
C ARG A 104 7.79 5.18 6.35
N LYS A 105 7.76 3.96 5.85
CA LYS A 105 6.66 3.39 5.08
C LYS A 105 6.05 2.26 5.90
N GLU A 106 4.80 2.44 6.29
CA GLU A 106 4.11 1.49 7.16
C GLU A 106 2.73 1.15 6.59
N THR A 107 2.15 0.06 7.05
CA THR A 107 0.78 -0.33 6.76
C THR A 107 -0.06 -0.15 8.02
N LEU A 108 -1.10 0.67 7.92
CA LEU A 108 -2.07 0.89 8.99
C LEU A 108 -3.33 0.11 8.67
N THR A 109 -3.69 -0.84 9.53
CA THR A 109 -4.94 -1.59 9.44
C THR A 109 -5.91 -1.09 10.49
N LEU A 110 -7.08 -0.64 10.05
CA LEU A 110 -8.18 -0.21 10.92
C LEU A 110 -9.22 -1.31 10.96
N GLY A 111 -9.67 -1.64 12.15
CA GLY A 111 -10.84 -2.48 12.38
C GLY A 111 -12.01 -1.66 12.86
N ARG A 112 -13.20 -2.22 12.82
CA ARG A 112 -14.41 -1.57 13.28
C ARG A 112 -14.92 -2.24 14.54
N ARG A 113 -15.16 -1.44 15.58
CA ARG A 113 -15.74 -1.91 16.84
C ARG A 113 -16.78 -0.93 17.33
N ASP A 114 -17.97 -1.42 17.62
CA ASP A 114 -19.10 -0.61 18.11
C ASP A 114 -19.40 0.60 17.21
N GLY A 115 -19.23 0.43 15.90
CA GLY A 115 -19.42 1.49 14.91
C GLY A 115 -18.27 2.47 14.77
N HIS A 116 -17.17 2.28 15.50
CA HIS A 116 -15.99 3.15 15.47
C HIS A 116 -14.79 2.45 14.84
N TRP A 117 -13.96 3.23 14.14
CA TRP A 117 -12.70 2.75 13.60
C TRP A 117 -11.61 2.78 14.66
N VAL A 118 -10.96 1.65 14.85
CA VAL A 118 -9.88 1.46 15.83
C VAL A 118 -8.65 0.85 15.15
N ARG A 119 -7.49 1.05 15.76
CA ARG A 119 -6.24 0.47 15.24
C ARG A 119 -6.21 -1.04 15.49
N GLU A 120 -6.07 -1.81 14.42
CA GLU A 120 -5.78 -3.25 14.53
C GLU A 120 -4.26 -3.49 14.45
N LYS A 121 -3.56 -2.82 13.52
CA LYS A 121 -2.13 -3.00 13.33
C LYS A 121 -1.51 -1.76 12.68
N LEU A 122 -0.31 -1.41 13.11
CA LEU A 122 0.52 -0.39 12.47
C LEU A 122 1.97 -0.90 12.44
N ALA A 123 2.45 -1.22 11.23
CA ALA A 123 3.83 -1.72 11.07
C ALA A 123 4.42 -1.42 9.70
#